data_fdba2a0947fa0ba1f14992e04a5b2d36
#
_entry.id   fdba2a0947fa0ba1f14992e04a5b2d36
#
_cell.length_a   1.000
_cell.length_b   1.000
_cell.length_c   1.000
_cell.angle_alpha   90.00
_cell.angle_beta   90.00
_cell.angle_gamma   90.00
#
_symmetry.space_group_name_H-M   'P 1'
#
loop_
_entity.id
_entity.type
_entity.pdbx_description
1 polymer ?
#
loop_
_entity_poly.entity_id
_entity_poly.type
_entity_poly.pdbx_seq_one_letter_code
_entity_poly.pdbx_strand_id
1 'polypeptide(L)'
;MEWKREPLREDELADLLEAADERDLTHQVTIYTLAHTGMRADELAHMTDDWVDWQNERLRVPAREGDWSPKTDHAARSIPIKQPGTLRRLRDYFGYHAEYGATRQTVTNRVKGVAASTEIRKKISPHVLRHTYGTLIAARGATPQYIRQTMGHADLSSANDYLQYAGTQLDAEAEELW
;
A
#
# COMPACT_ATOMS: atom_id res chain seq x y z
N MET A 1 4.93 0.08 -21.17
CA MET A 1 3.75 -0.53 -20.53
C MET A 1 2.75 0.57 -20.17
N GLU A 2 1.52 0.37 -20.52
CA GLU A 2 0.44 1.28 -20.15
C GLU A 2 -0.33 0.70 -18.96
N TRP A 3 -0.41 1.46 -17.88
CA TRP A 3 -1.15 1.06 -16.72
C TRP A 3 -2.61 1.49 -16.87
N LYS A 4 -3.55 0.54 -16.83
CA LYS A 4 -4.99 0.86 -16.76
C LYS A 4 -5.35 1.65 -15.50
N ARG A 5 -4.53 1.53 -14.46
CA ARG A 5 -4.65 2.19 -13.16
C ARG A 5 -3.32 2.84 -12.86
N GLU A 6 -3.20 4.09 -13.25
CA GLU A 6 -1.97 4.85 -13.14
C GLU A 6 -1.58 5.08 -11.69
N PRO A 7 -0.33 4.77 -11.29
CA PRO A 7 0.12 5.06 -9.93
C PRO A 7 0.22 6.56 -9.68
N LEU A 8 0.18 6.93 -8.41
CA LEU A 8 0.36 8.31 -8.00
C LEU A 8 1.84 8.69 -8.03
N ARG A 9 2.11 9.96 -8.36
CA ARG A 9 3.43 10.55 -8.14
C ARG A 9 3.62 10.80 -6.64
N GLU A 10 4.86 11.05 -6.21
CA GLU A 10 5.16 11.34 -4.80
C GLU A 10 4.39 12.56 -4.28
N ASP A 11 4.29 13.63 -5.07
CA ASP A 11 3.53 14.82 -4.70
C ASP A 11 2.03 14.54 -4.56
N GLU A 12 1.48 13.74 -5.46
CA GLU A 12 0.08 13.32 -5.38
C GLU A 12 -0.19 12.44 -4.16
N LEU A 13 0.73 11.51 -3.85
CA LEU A 13 0.62 10.70 -2.65
C LEU A 13 0.69 11.55 -1.39
N ALA A 14 1.58 12.55 -1.35
CA ALA A 14 1.67 13.48 -0.23
C ALA A 14 0.33 14.23 -0.01
N ASP A 15 -0.32 14.67 -1.08
CA ASP A 15 -1.63 15.32 -1.01
C ASP A 15 -2.70 14.37 -0.48
N LEU A 16 -2.68 13.11 -0.88
CA LEU A 16 -3.63 12.11 -0.39
C LEU A 16 -3.43 11.82 1.10
N LEU A 17 -2.17 11.69 1.53
CA LEU A 17 -1.84 11.48 2.95
C LEU A 17 -2.28 12.68 3.80
N GLU A 18 -2.07 13.90 3.32
CA GLU A 18 -2.53 15.12 3.99
C GLU A 18 -4.07 15.15 4.09
N ALA A 19 -4.77 14.78 3.03
CA ALA A 19 -6.23 14.67 3.08
C ALA A 19 -6.71 13.62 4.08
N ALA A 20 -5.98 12.49 4.20
CA ALA A 20 -6.28 11.47 5.20
C ALA A 20 -6.10 12.00 6.63
N ASP A 21 -5.11 12.86 6.86
CA ASP A 21 -4.85 13.46 8.17
C ASP A 21 -6.01 14.32 8.68
N GLU A 22 -6.81 14.84 7.78
CA GLU A 22 -8.04 15.60 8.11
C GLU A 22 -9.24 14.71 8.45
N ARG A 23 -9.09 13.41 8.37
CA ARG A 23 -10.13 12.43 8.64
C ARG A 23 -9.87 11.70 9.97
N ASP A 24 -10.80 10.84 10.35
CA ASP A 24 -10.66 10.00 11.54
C ASP A 24 -9.52 8.97 11.41
N LEU A 25 -9.18 8.35 12.53
CA LEU A 25 -8.07 7.39 12.59
C LEU A 25 -8.28 6.20 11.66
N THR A 26 -9.51 5.74 11.48
CA THR A 26 -9.81 4.62 10.59
C THR A 26 -9.45 4.93 9.13
N HIS A 27 -9.78 6.14 8.65
CA HIS A 27 -9.39 6.58 7.31
C HIS A 27 -7.88 6.78 7.19
N GLN A 28 -7.23 7.34 8.22
CA GLN A 28 -5.79 7.50 8.25
C GLN A 28 -5.10 6.14 8.15
N VAL A 29 -5.48 5.17 8.98
CA VAL A 29 -4.94 3.82 8.95
C VAL A 29 -5.13 3.19 7.57
N THR A 30 -6.29 3.36 6.98
CA THR A 30 -6.59 2.81 5.65
C THR A 30 -5.61 3.32 4.61
N ILE A 31 -5.46 4.63 4.48
CA ILE A 31 -4.59 5.24 3.46
C ILE A 31 -3.12 4.96 3.75
N TYR A 32 -2.66 5.22 4.97
CA TYR A 32 -1.25 5.04 5.32
C TYR A 32 -0.79 3.59 5.19
N THR A 33 -1.61 2.63 5.62
CA THR A 33 -1.25 1.21 5.54
C THR A 33 -1.19 0.74 4.08
N LEU A 34 -2.18 1.06 3.27
CA LEU A 34 -2.17 0.67 1.86
C LEU A 34 -1.01 1.32 1.09
N ALA A 35 -0.74 2.60 1.33
CA ALA A 35 0.32 3.33 0.65
C ALA A 35 1.73 2.86 1.04
N HIS A 36 1.94 2.46 2.28
CA HIS A 36 3.27 2.14 2.81
C HIS A 36 3.56 0.64 2.96
N THR A 37 2.61 -0.22 2.63
CA THR A 37 2.80 -1.69 2.67
C THR A 37 2.46 -2.37 1.36
N GLY A 38 1.72 -1.71 0.50
CA GLY A 38 1.26 -2.31 -0.75
C GLY A 38 0.23 -3.43 -0.58
N MET A 39 -0.39 -3.55 0.58
CA MET A 39 -1.40 -4.57 0.85
C MET A 39 -2.57 -4.49 -0.15
N ARG A 40 -3.20 -5.64 -0.38
CA ARG A 40 -4.49 -5.69 -1.08
C ARG A 40 -5.62 -5.24 -0.14
N ALA A 41 -6.68 -4.68 -0.71
CA ALA A 41 -7.83 -4.21 0.06
C ALA A 41 -8.44 -5.32 0.94
N ASP A 42 -8.54 -6.53 0.41
CA ASP A 42 -9.09 -7.66 1.13
C ASP A 42 -8.20 -8.12 2.29
N GLU A 43 -6.88 -8.00 2.12
CA GLU A 43 -5.94 -8.26 3.20
C GLU A 43 -6.12 -7.28 4.36
N LEU A 44 -6.20 -5.98 4.05
CA LEU A 44 -6.45 -4.96 5.08
C LEU A 44 -7.80 -5.18 5.77
N ALA A 45 -8.83 -5.55 5.01
CA ALA A 45 -10.16 -5.80 5.56
C ALA A 45 -10.16 -6.86 6.66
N HIS A 46 -9.27 -7.84 6.57
CA HIS A 46 -9.16 -8.96 7.52
C HIS A 46 -8.02 -8.80 8.53
N MET A 47 -7.29 -7.68 8.47
CA MET A 47 -6.14 -7.45 9.34
C MET A 47 -6.52 -7.44 10.81
N THR A 48 -5.72 -8.11 11.63
CA THR A 48 -5.85 -8.09 13.09
C THR A 48 -4.59 -7.52 13.72
N ASP A 49 -4.67 -7.20 15.01
CA ASP A 49 -3.53 -6.78 15.83
C ASP A 49 -2.36 -7.77 15.73
N ASP A 50 -2.66 -9.05 15.68
CA ASP A 50 -1.64 -10.13 15.62
C ASP A 50 -0.79 -10.11 14.35
N TRP A 51 -1.22 -9.42 13.31
CA TRP A 51 -0.42 -9.31 12.08
C TRP A 51 0.76 -8.38 12.25
N VAL A 52 0.75 -7.51 13.25
CA VAL A 52 1.82 -6.53 13.45
C VAL A 52 2.84 -7.04 14.46
N ASP A 53 4.07 -7.19 14.02
CA ASP A 53 5.22 -7.43 14.89
C ASP A 53 5.77 -6.07 15.33
N TRP A 54 5.31 -5.61 16.49
CA TRP A 54 5.64 -4.29 17.00
C TRP A 54 7.12 -4.15 17.35
N GLN A 55 7.75 -5.24 17.77
CA GLN A 55 9.16 -5.25 18.15
C GLN A 55 10.08 -5.08 16.95
N ASN A 56 9.76 -5.78 15.85
CA ASN A 56 10.59 -5.77 14.64
C ASN A 56 10.05 -4.83 13.55
N GLU A 57 8.97 -4.13 13.83
CA GLU A 57 8.34 -3.17 12.90
C GLU A 57 7.99 -3.81 11.57
N ARG A 58 7.24 -4.90 11.62
CA ARG A 58 6.83 -5.67 10.45
C ARG A 58 5.34 -5.95 10.46
N LEU A 59 4.76 -5.98 9.28
CA LEU A 59 3.40 -6.47 9.06
C LEU A 59 3.50 -7.86 8.44
N ARG A 60 2.80 -8.82 9.02
CA ARG A 60 2.74 -10.19 8.50
C ARG A 60 1.35 -10.46 7.95
N VAL A 61 1.28 -10.71 6.65
CA VAL A 61 0.06 -11.23 6.04
C VAL A 61 0.11 -12.74 6.21
N PRO A 62 -0.82 -13.34 6.99
CA PRO A 62 -0.77 -14.78 7.26
C PRO A 62 -1.28 -15.59 6.06
N ALA A 63 -0.95 -16.86 6.04
CA ALA A 63 -1.52 -17.80 5.08
C ALA A 63 -3.01 -18.03 5.31
N ARG A 64 -3.48 -17.80 6.54
CA ARG A 64 -4.87 -17.97 6.93
C ARG A 64 -5.19 -17.15 8.18
N GLU A 65 -6.37 -16.56 8.20
CA GLU A 65 -6.94 -15.89 9.37
C GLU A 65 -8.38 -16.35 9.55
N GLY A 66 -8.63 -17.21 10.53
CA GLY A 66 -9.96 -17.84 10.69
C GLY A 66 -10.33 -18.63 9.44
N ASP A 67 -11.48 -18.31 8.85
CA ASP A 67 -11.96 -18.94 7.60
C ASP A 67 -11.46 -18.23 6.35
N TRP A 68 -10.80 -17.09 6.51
CA TRP A 68 -10.26 -16.32 5.41
C TRP A 68 -8.83 -16.74 5.08
N SER A 69 -8.50 -16.73 3.81
CA SER A 69 -7.13 -16.85 3.31
C SER A 69 -6.88 -15.83 2.20
N PRO A 70 -5.62 -15.38 2.04
CA PRO A 70 -5.26 -14.49 0.95
C PRO A 70 -5.59 -15.09 -0.42
N LYS A 71 -5.69 -14.21 -1.42
CA LYS A 71 -6.06 -14.56 -2.79
C LYS A 71 -5.16 -15.62 -3.42
N THR A 72 -3.88 -15.65 -3.05
CA THR A 72 -2.89 -16.60 -3.58
C THR A 72 -2.03 -17.18 -2.45
N ASP A 73 -1.43 -18.37 -2.68
CA ASP A 73 -0.51 -19.00 -1.73
C ASP A 73 0.75 -18.16 -1.47
N HIS A 74 1.13 -17.31 -2.43
CA HIS A 74 2.30 -16.44 -2.33
C HIS A 74 2.02 -15.13 -1.58
N ALA A 75 0.78 -14.89 -1.19
CA ALA A 75 0.39 -13.65 -0.50
C ALA A 75 0.87 -13.61 0.94
N ALA A 76 1.03 -14.77 1.59
CA ALA A 76 1.60 -14.85 2.94
C ALA A 76 3.02 -14.32 2.94
N ARG A 77 3.28 -13.25 3.70
CA ARG A 77 4.54 -12.52 3.65
C ARG A 77 4.74 -11.61 4.84
N SER A 78 5.98 -11.15 4.98
CA SER A 78 6.35 -10.14 5.97
C SER A 78 6.77 -8.87 5.24
N ILE A 79 6.21 -7.73 5.65
CA ILE A 79 6.46 -6.42 5.05
C ILE A 79 7.07 -5.52 6.12
N PRO A 80 8.32 -5.04 5.96
CA PRO A 80 8.87 -4.06 6.88
C PRO A 80 8.08 -2.74 6.82
N ILE A 81 7.77 -2.17 7.98
CA ILE A 81 7.12 -0.87 8.08
C ILE A 81 8.13 0.09 8.69
N LYS A 82 8.76 0.91 7.85
CA LYS A 82 9.79 1.87 8.30
C LYS A 82 9.27 3.30 8.35
N GLN A 83 7.99 3.51 8.10
CA GLN A 83 7.34 4.81 8.20
C GLN A 83 6.81 5.00 9.64
N PRO A 84 7.44 5.87 10.45
CA PRO A 84 7.02 6.05 11.84
C PRO A 84 5.56 6.49 11.99
N GLY A 85 5.10 7.30 11.05
CA GLY A 85 3.71 7.76 11.04
C GLY A 85 2.69 6.65 10.82
N THR A 86 3.03 5.65 10.00
CA THR A 86 2.18 4.48 9.77
C THR A 86 2.13 3.58 10.99
N LEU A 87 3.28 3.29 11.58
CA LEU A 87 3.37 2.48 12.81
C LEU A 87 2.60 3.11 13.97
N ARG A 88 2.73 4.41 14.15
CA ARG A 88 2.01 5.14 15.21
C ARG A 88 0.51 5.02 15.03
N ARG A 89 0.00 5.22 13.79
CA ARG A 89 -1.43 5.11 13.50
C ARG A 89 -1.96 3.69 13.72
N LEU A 90 -1.22 2.69 13.31
CA LEU A 90 -1.58 1.29 13.56
C LEU A 90 -1.62 0.98 15.06
N ARG A 91 -0.63 1.46 15.80
CA ARG A 91 -0.56 1.29 17.26
C ARG A 91 -1.76 1.95 17.94
N ASP A 92 -2.08 3.16 17.56
CA ASP A 92 -3.23 3.88 18.11
C ASP A 92 -4.54 3.16 17.77
N TYR A 93 -4.69 2.71 16.53
CA TYR A 93 -5.89 2.00 16.10
C TYR A 93 -6.08 0.68 16.86
N PHE A 94 -5.07 -0.16 16.89
CA PHE A 94 -5.13 -1.46 17.57
C PHE A 94 -5.07 -1.36 19.11
N GLY A 95 -4.85 -0.17 19.65
CA GLY A 95 -5.06 0.10 21.06
C GLY A 95 -6.54 0.08 21.46
N TYR A 96 -7.45 0.27 20.49
CA TYR A 96 -8.91 0.30 20.70
C TYR A 96 -9.65 -0.80 19.97
N HIS A 97 -9.03 -1.44 18.98
CA HIS A 97 -9.66 -2.43 18.12
C HIS A 97 -8.78 -3.68 18.02
N ALA A 98 -9.39 -4.86 18.10
CA ALA A 98 -8.67 -6.12 17.90
C ALA A 98 -8.44 -6.43 16.42
N GLU A 99 -9.31 -5.91 15.56
CA GLU A 99 -9.28 -6.16 14.12
C GLU A 99 -9.74 -4.92 13.35
N TYR A 100 -9.36 -4.85 12.08
CA TYR A 100 -9.86 -3.80 11.18
C TYR A 100 -11.37 -3.98 10.93
N GLY A 101 -11.81 -5.20 10.73
CA GLY A 101 -13.23 -5.59 10.78
C GLY A 101 -14.09 -4.97 9.68
N ALA A 102 -13.67 -5.07 8.43
CA ALA A 102 -14.42 -4.52 7.31
C ALA A 102 -14.47 -5.49 6.13
N THR A 103 -15.15 -5.08 5.08
CA THR A 103 -15.13 -5.77 3.78
C THR A 103 -14.20 -5.05 2.82
N ARG A 104 -13.81 -5.75 1.75
CA ARG A 104 -13.04 -5.14 0.67
C ARG A 104 -13.74 -3.90 0.10
N GLN A 105 -15.05 -3.95 -0.04
CA GLN A 105 -15.83 -2.82 -0.55
C GLN A 105 -15.77 -1.61 0.39
N THR A 106 -15.82 -1.84 1.70
CA THR A 106 -15.69 -0.78 2.69
C THR A 106 -14.32 -0.12 2.62
N VAL A 107 -13.24 -0.91 2.48
CA VAL A 107 -11.89 -0.37 2.28
C VAL A 107 -11.84 0.51 1.04
N THR A 108 -12.39 0.02 -0.08
CA THR A 108 -12.46 0.77 -1.33
C THR A 108 -13.21 2.08 -1.16
N ASN A 109 -14.35 2.06 -0.48
CA ASN A 109 -15.17 3.26 -0.25
C ASN A 109 -14.44 4.29 0.62
N ARG A 110 -13.69 3.85 1.62
CA ARG A 110 -12.88 4.74 2.46
C ARG A 110 -11.78 5.42 1.66
N VAL A 111 -11.08 4.67 0.80
CA VAL A 111 -10.07 5.25 -0.09
C VAL A 111 -10.68 6.30 -1.02
N LYS A 112 -11.78 5.97 -1.66
CA LYS A 112 -12.49 6.90 -2.55
C LYS A 112 -12.98 8.14 -1.82
N GLY A 113 -13.45 7.98 -0.60
CA GLY A 113 -13.92 9.10 0.22
C GLY A 113 -12.82 10.10 0.56
N VAL A 114 -11.62 9.62 0.89
CA VAL A 114 -10.46 10.48 1.12
C VAL A 114 -10.01 11.12 -0.18
N ALA A 115 -9.92 10.36 -1.26
CA ALA A 115 -9.51 10.85 -2.56
C ALA A 115 -10.40 11.98 -3.08
N ALA A 116 -11.70 11.92 -2.79
CA ALA A 116 -12.66 12.94 -3.18
C ALA A 116 -12.39 14.32 -2.53
N SER A 117 -11.64 14.35 -1.44
CA SER A 117 -11.22 15.58 -0.78
C SER A 117 -9.98 16.23 -1.39
N THR A 118 -9.36 15.58 -2.38
CA THR A 118 -8.17 16.05 -3.07
C THR A 118 -8.52 16.60 -4.44
N GLU A 119 -7.58 17.34 -5.04
CA GLU A 119 -7.69 17.81 -6.42
C GLU A 119 -7.02 16.85 -7.42
N ILE A 120 -6.62 15.65 -6.96
CA ILE A 120 -6.00 14.65 -7.81
C ILE A 120 -7.01 14.16 -8.84
N ARG A 121 -6.66 14.26 -10.11
CA ARG A 121 -7.56 13.89 -11.22
C ARG A 121 -7.54 12.41 -11.54
N LYS A 122 -6.50 11.69 -11.11
CA LYS A 122 -6.41 10.25 -11.30
C LYS A 122 -7.46 9.53 -10.47
N LYS A 123 -7.98 8.42 -11.01
CA LYS A 123 -8.87 7.55 -10.26
C LYS A 123 -8.06 6.82 -9.20
N ILE A 124 -8.40 7.02 -7.93
CA ILE A 124 -7.69 6.42 -6.79
C ILE A 124 -8.51 5.27 -6.21
N SER A 125 -7.86 4.13 -6.08
CA SER A 125 -8.41 2.91 -5.50
C SER A 125 -7.34 2.23 -4.65
N PRO A 126 -7.68 1.23 -3.82
CA PRO A 126 -6.66 0.44 -3.12
C PRO A 126 -5.62 -0.16 -4.07
N HIS A 127 -6.04 -0.59 -5.24
CA HIS A 127 -5.13 -1.15 -6.25
C HIS A 127 -4.15 -0.11 -6.79
N VAL A 128 -4.60 1.14 -7.00
CA VAL A 128 -3.73 2.26 -7.37
C VAL A 128 -2.70 2.54 -6.27
N LEU A 129 -3.09 2.49 -5.00
CA LEU A 129 -2.16 2.66 -3.88
C LEU A 129 -1.12 1.53 -3.83
N ARG A 130 -1.53 0.30 -4.14
CA ARG A 130 -0.61 -0.82 -4.25
C ARG A 130 0.39 -0.62 -5.39
N HIS A 131 -0.05 -0.18 -6.56
CA HIS A 131 0.84 0.18 -7.67
C HIS A 131 1.77 1.32 -7.29
N THR A 132 1.27 2.32 -6.58
CA THR A 132 2.07 3.45 -6.09
C THR A 132 3.19 2.96 -5.16
N TYR A 133 2.87 2.09 -4.21
CA TYR A 133 3.88 1.45 -3.36
C TYR A 133 4.96 0.76 -4.20
N GLY A 134 4.56 -0.09 -5.13
CA GLY A 134 5.50 -0.82 -5.98
C GLY A 134 6.40 0.08 -6.80
N THR A 135 5.86 1.12 -7.42
CA THR A 135 6.65 2.08 -8.22
C THR A 135 7.58 2.92 -7.36
N LEU A 136 7.15 3.34 -6.17
CA LEU A 136 7.98 4.11 -5.25
C LEU A 136 9.18 3.32 -4.74
N ILE A 137 8.98 2.09 -4.29
CA ILE A 137 10.11 1.28 -3.81
C ILE A 137 11.06 0.91 -4.95
N ALA A 138 10.54 0.67 -6.15
CA ALA A 138 11.36 0.44 -7.34
C ALA A 138 12.21 1.67 -7.67
N ALA A 139 11.62 2.87 -7.64
CA ALA A 139 12.33 4.13 -7.88
C ALA A 139 13.40 4.42 -6.82
N ARG A 140 13.22 3.91 -5.60
CA ARG A 140 14.18 4.03 -4.51
C ARG A 140 15.24 2.95 -4.48
N GLY A 141 15.29 2.10 -5.51
CA GLY A 141 16.34 1.10 -5.69
C GLY A 141 16.03 -0.28 -5.11
N ALA A 142 14.77 -0.59 -4.82
CA ALA A 142 14.41 -1.93 -4.39
C ALA A 142 14.77 -2.98 -5.44
N THR A 143 15.32 -4.12 -5.00
CA THR A 143 15.60 -5.24 -5.90
C THR A 143 14.30 -5.91 -6.36
N PRO A 144 14.31 -6.59 -7.53
CA PRO A 144 13.15 -7.37 -7.95
C PRO A 144 12.70 -8.37 -6.89
N GLN A 145 13.66 -8.99 -6.19
CA GLN A 145 13.39 -9.93 -5.12
C GLN A 145 12.64 -9.28 -3.95
N TYR A 146 13.06 -8.09 -3.53
CA TYR A 146 12.40 -7.34 -2.46
C TYR A 146 10.96 -7.00 -2.84
N ILE A 147 10.74 -6.49 -4.06
CA ILE A 147 9.41 -6.14 -4.57
C ILE A 147 8.52 -7.39 -4.58
N ARG A 148 9.02 -8.50 -5.12
CA ARG A 148 8.28 -9.76 -5.16
C ARG A 148 7.87 -10.23 -3.77
N GLN A 149 8.80 -10.20 -2.82
CA GLN A 149 8.55 -10.68 -1.46
C GLN A 149 7.57 -9.80 -0.70
N THR A 150 7.72 -8.49 -0.77
CA THR A 150 6.85 -7.57 -0.03
C THR A 150 5.47 -7.43 -0.63
N MET A 151 5.32 -7.59 -1.93
CA MET A 151 4.03 -7.51 -2.62
C MET A 151 3.32 -8.86 -2.76
N GLY A 152 4.00 -9.97 -2.46
CA GLY A 152 3.40 -11.30 -2.52
C GLY A 152 3.16 -11.79 -3.93
N HIS A 153 4.08 -11.49 -4.85
CA HIS A 153 4.02 -11.97 -6.23
C HIS A 153 4.55 -13.42 -6.34
N ALA A 154 3.95 -14.21 -7.23
CA ALA A 154 4.37 -15.59 -7.47
C ALA A 154 5.75 -15.70 -8.11
N ASP A 155 6.10 -14.73 -8.96
CA ASP A 155 7.37 -14.70 -9.69
C ASP A 155 7.89 -13.25 -9.84
N LEU A 156 9.03 -13.10 -10.53
CA LEU A 156 9.68 -11.81 -10.72
C LEU A 156 9.05 -10.95 -11.84
N SER A 157 8.17 -11.50 -12.68
CA SER A 157 7.63 -10.76 -13.82
C SER A 157 6.86 -9.50 -13.38
N SER A 158 6.02 -9.62 -12.37
CA SER A 158 5.28 -8.48 -11.81
C SER A 158 6.20 -7.43 -11.16
N ALA A 159 7.27 -7.87 -10.50
CA ALA A 159 8.28 -6.97 -9.94
C ALA A 159 9.00 -6.20 -11.04
N ASN A 160 9.32 -6.86 -12.16
CA ASN A 160 9.96 -6.23 -13.31
C ASN A 160 9.09 -5.15 -13.94
N ASP A 161 7.76 -5.29 -13.91
CA ASP A 161 6.84 -4.27 -14.39
C ASP A 161 7.02 -2.96 -13.62
N TYR A 162 7.17 -3.01 -12.30
CA TYR A 162 7.42 -1.83 -11.48
C TYR A 162 8.78 -1.21 -11.75
N LEU A 163 9.81 -2.03 -11.93
CA LEU A 163 11.16 -1.55 -12.26
C LEU A 163 11.19 -0.88 -13.62
N GLN A 164 10.51 -1.42 -14.61
CA GLN A 164 10.40 -0.84 -15.93
C GLN A 164 9.68 0.52 -15.90
N TYR A 165 8.59 0.61 -15.15
CA TYR A 165 7.87 1.88 -14.97
C TYR A 165 8.75 2.94 -14.30
N ALA A 166 9.47 2.58 -13.24
CA ALA A 166 10.38 3.48 -12.55
C ALA A 166 11.49 3.97 -13.48
N GLY A 167 12.06 3.09 -14.32
CA GLY A 167 13.04 3.45 -15.33
C GLY A 167 12.51 4.48 -16.34
N THR A 168 11.29 4.28 -16.83
CA THR A 168 10.62 5.21 -17.75
C THR A 168 10.45 6.59 -17.12
N GLN A 169 10.10 6.66 -15.84
CA GLN A 169 9.97 7.95 -15.13
C GLN A 169 11.31 8.66 -14.99
N LEU A 170 12.37 7.93 -14.70
CA LEU A 170 13.73 8.51 -14.63
C LEU A 170 14.19 9.06 -15.98
N ASP A 171 13.92 8.37 -17.05
CA ASP A 171 14.26 8.83 -18.41
C ASP A 171 13.51 10.12 -18.75
N ALA A 172 12.22 10.17 -18.46
CA ALA A 172 11.41 11.38 -18.67
C ALA A 172 11.92 12.56 -17.85
N GLU A 173 12.28 12.32 -16.59
CA GLU A 173 12.86 13.36 -15.72
C GLU A 173 14.20 13.84 -16.26
N ALA A 174 15.04 12.93 -16.72
CA ALA A 174 16.34 13.29 -17.32
C ALA A 174 16.17 14.17 -18.56
N GLU A 175 15.19 13.90 -19.42
CA GLU A 175 14.89 14.70 -20.59
C GLU A 175 14.46 16.13 -20.23
N GLU A 176 13.75 16.31 -19.11
CA GLU A 176 13.35 17.65 -18.63
C GLU A 176 14.52 18.43 -18.05
N LEU A 177 15.53 17.74 -17.53
CA LEU A 177 16.69 18.36 -16.88
C LEU A 177 17.77 18.79 -17.87
N TRP A 178 17.87 18.19 -19.05
CA TRP A 178 18.91 18.42 -20.07
C TRP A 178 18.33 18.84 -21.41
#